data_1526c3384b671a4891cc88f262d837c3
#
_entry.id   1526c3384b671a4891cc88f262d837c3
#
_cell.length_a   1.000
_cell.length_b   1.000
_cell.length_c   1.000
_cell.angle_alpha   90.00
_cell.angle_beta   90.00
_cell.angle_gamma   90.00
#
_symmetry.space_group_name_H-M   'P 1'
#
loop_
_entity.id
_entity.type
_entity.pdbx_description
1 polymer ?
#
loop_
_entity_poly.entity_id
_entity_poly.type
_entity_poly.pdbx_seq_one_letter_code
_entity_poly.pdbx_strand_id
1 'polypeptide(L)'
;FEEWDDRGRRYGILVAAAAWHWVDPSIGWRRAHDVLDPGGWMALLGHVVVRRPGEPEVYAQTADLHERYAPGNPDWGHPPLEADVRTTDSGWGLVEDPGDLFGPTVVRWYPTVQWLDGDGFADLLRSQSPYRRLDPGAREPLLDAIAERIRTRMGDRVARRYLGVLRVGQRTS
;
A
#
# COMPACT_ATOMS: atom_id res chain seq x y z
N PHE A 1 -14.00 10.69 8.53
CA PHE A 1 -13.78 10.22 9.90
C PHE A 1 -13.74 11.38 10.89
N GLU A 2 -13.13 12.50 10.54
CA GLU A 2 -12.95 13.68 11.40
C GLU A 2 -14.27 14.30 11.83
N GLU A 3 -15.26 14.33 10.96
CA GLU A 3 -16.61 14.87 11.20
C GLU A 3 -17.66 13.79 11.53
N TRP A 4 -17.22 12.54 11.68
CA TRP A 4 -18.15 11.44 11.96
C TRP A 4 -18.80 11.60 13.34
N ASP A 5 -20.13 11.57 13.39
CA ASP A 5 -20.92 11.56 14.64
C ASP A 5 -20.96 10.12 15.20
N ASP A 6 -20.18 9.87 16.24
CA ASP A 6 -20.15 8.59 16.94
C ASP A 6 -21.40 8.38 17.86
N ARG A 7 -22.19 9.42 18.06
CA ARG A 7 -23.38 9.41 18.94
C ARG A 7 -23.07 8.97 20.36
N GLY A 8 -21.88 9.32 20.86
CA GLY A 8 -21.40 8.93 22.18
C GLY A 8 -21.08 7.45 22.34
N ARG A 9 -20.97 6.70 21.23
CA ARG A 9 -20.61 5.28 21.25
C ARG A 9 -19.12 5.10 21.47
N ARG A 10 -18.78 3.99 22.08
CA ARG A 10 -17.40 3.53 22.24
C ARG A 10 -17.24 2.17 21.54
N TYR A 11 -15.98 1.87 21.18
CA TYR A 11 -15.65 0.67 20.43
C TYR A 11 -14.44 -0.03 21.05
N GLY A 12 -14.51 -1.35 21.12
CA GLY A 12 -13.38 -2.16 21.60
C GLY A 12 -12.20 -2.19 20.62
N ILE A 13 -12.48 -1.97 19.34
CA ILE A 13 -11.44 -1.90 18.29
C ILE A 13 -11.85 -0.91 17.19
N LEU A 14 -10.89 -0.15 16.70
CA LEU A 14 -10.99 0.65 15.49
C LEU A 14 -10.00 0.12 14.46
N VAL A 15 -10.49 -0.16 13.25
CA VAL A 15 -9.68 -0.73 12.17
C VAL A 15 -9.67 0.22 10.98
N ALA A 16 -8.48 0.53 10.47
CA ALA A 16 -8.32 1.23 9.20
C ALA A 16 -7.48 0.38 8.24
N ALA A 17 -8.09 -0.01 7.11
CA ALA A 17 -7.44 -0.81 6.08
C ALA A 17 -7.12 0.07 4.86
N ALA A 18 -5.82 0.33 4.64
CA ALA A 18 -5.30 1.17 3.56
C ALA A 18 -6.01 2.54 3.43
N ALA A 19 -6.46 3.10 4.55
CA ALA A 19 -7.26 4.32 4.57
C ALA A 19 -6.73 5.40 5.54
N TRP A 20 -5.94 5.04 6.53
CA TRP A 20 -5.52 5.99 7.58
C TRP A 20 -4.68 7.16 7.07
N HIS A 21 -3.96 6.99 5.98
CA HIS A 21 -3.18 8.05 5.33
C HIS A 21 -4.04 9.16 4.68
N TRP A 22 -5.37 8.99 4.63
CA TRP A 22 -6.31 10.02 4.21
C TRP A 22 -6.90 10.82 5.38
N VAL A 23 -6.67 10.36 6.60
CA VAL A 23 -7.17 11.00 7.82
C VAL A 23 -6.20 12.11 8.23
N ASP A 24 -6.72 13.29 8.58
CA ASP A 24 -5.90 14.38 9.10
C ASP A 24 -5.24 13.95 10.42
N PRO A 25 -3.92 13.84 10.48
CA PRO A 25 -3.22 13.33 11.65
C PRO A 25 -3.41 14.21 12.89
N SER A 26 -3.62 15.51 12.70
CA SER A 26 -3.84 16.47 13.82
C SER A 26 -5.14 16.23 14.56
N ILE A 27 -6.11 15.59 13.93
CA ILE A 27 -7.44 15.30 14.47
C ILE A 27 -7.62 13.79 14.67
N GLY A 28 -7.22 13.01 13.68
CA GLY A 28 -7.56 11.59 13.54
C GLY A 28 -7.13 10.73 14.72
N TRP A 29 -5.91 10.90 15.20
CA TRP A 29 -5.39 10.10 16.31
C TRP A 29 -6.12 10.39 17.63
N ARG A 30 -6.39 11.67 17.91
CA ARG A 30 -7.18 12.06 19.09
C ARG A 30 -8.59 11.49 19.00
N ARG A 31 -9.20 11.62 17.82
CA ARG A 31 -10.54 11.08 17.59
C ARG A 31 -10.60 9.55 17.72
N ALA A 32 -9.61 8.84 17.18
CA ALA A 32 -9.50 7.40 17.35
C ALA A 32 -9.40 7.00 18.82
N HIS A 33 -8.55 7.70 19.58
CA HIS A 33 -8.44 7.50 21.01
C HIS A 33 -9.78 7.74 21.73
N ASP A 34 -10.47 8.83 21.41
CA ASP A 34 -11.70 9.24 22.11
C ASP A 34 -12.88 8.30 21.87
N VAL A 35 -12.96 7.64 20.70
CA VAL A 35 -14.05 6.69 20.37
C VAL A 35 -13.76 5.25 20.80
N LEU A 36 -12.56 4.95 21.28
CA LEU A 36 -12.23 3.63 21.81
C LEU A 36 -12.61 3.52 23.29
N ASP A 37 -13.01 2.32 23.70
CA ASP A 37 -13.15 1.97 25.12
C ASP A 37 -11.78 2.08 25.84
N PRO A 38 -11.75 2.31 27.16
CA PRO A 38 -10.52 2.12 27.93
C PRO A 38 -9.92 0.75 27.68
N GLY A 39 -8.65 0.70 27.25
CA GLY A 39 -7.98 -0.54 26.85
C GLY A 39 -8.40 -1.09 25.47
N GLY A 40 -9.18 -0.35 24.69
CA GLY A 40 -9.53 -0.66 23.31
C GLY A 40 -8.30 -0.60 22.39
N TRP A 41 -8.44 -1.06 21.16
CA TRP A 41 -7.34 -1.26 20.22
C TRP A 41 -7.50 -0.46 18.93
N MET A 42 -6.42 0.19 18.53
CA MET A 42 -6.28 0.73 17.18
C MET A 42 -5.51 -0.27 16.31
N ALA A 43 -6.06 -0.60 15.14
CA ALA A 43 -5.44 -1.51 14.19
C ALA A 43 -5.33 -0.87 12.80
N LEU A 44 -4.11 -0.76 12.28
CA LEU A 44 -3.84 -0.33 10.92
C LEU A 44 -3.42 -1.53 10.07
N LEU A 45 -4.14 -1.73 8.97
CA LEU A 45 -3.78 -2.71 7.95
C LEU A 45 -3.34 -1.97 6.69
N GLY A 46 -2.22 -2.40 6.14
CA GLY A 46 -1.70 -1.87 4.89
C GLY A 46 -0.94 -2.93 4.12
N HIS A 47 -0.39 -2.55 2.98
CA HIS A 47 0.53 -3.38 2.24
C HIS A 47 1.53 -2.52 1.46
N VAL A 48 2.69 -3.10 1.20
CA VAL A 48 3.73 -2.53 0.33
C VAL A 48 4.01 -3.54 -0.78
N VAL A 49 4.11 -3.07 -2.01
CA VAL A 49 4.64 -3.89 -3.10
C VAL A 49 6.14 -4.02 -2.90
N VAL A 50 6.66 -5.22 -2.91
CA VAL A 50 8.07 -5.50 -2.62
C VAL A 50 8.70 -6.39 -3.69
N ARG A 51 10.02 -6.41 -3.75
CA ARG A 51 10.81 -7.34 -4.57
C ARG A 51 11.75 -8.18 -3.72
N ARG A 52 12.24 -9.28 -4.28
CA ARG A 52 13.27 -10.14 -3.67
C ARG A 52 14.51 -10.17 -4.55
N PRO A 53 15.72 -10.25 -3.95
CA PRO A 53 16.94 -10.39 -4.71
C PRO A 53 16.92 -11.63 -5.61
N GLY A 54 17.43 -11.49 -6.85
CA GLY A 54 17.57 -12.61 -7.78
C GLY A 54 16.28 -13.10 -8.44
N GLU A 55 15.12 -12.55 -8.09
CA GLU A 55 13.88 -12.85 -8.80
C GLU A 55 13.63 -11.88 -9.95
N PRO A 56 13.06 -12.36 -11.08
CA PRO A 56 12.59 -11.49 -12.15
C PRO A 56 11.56 -10.49 -11.61
N GLU A 57 11.77 -9.22 -11.90
CA GLU A 57 10.92 -8.14 -11.40
C GLU A 57 10.26 -7.44 -12.60
N VAL A 58 8.92 -7.49 -12.66
CA VAL A 58 8.15 -7.03 -13.83
C VAL A 58 8.34 -5.53 -14.10
N TYR A 59 8.47 -4.70 -13.09
CA TYR A 59 8.66 -3.24 -13.28
C TYR A 59 10.04 -2.94 -13.90
N ALA A 60 11.09 -3.67 -13.51
CA ALA A 60 12.40 -3.56 -14.15
C ALA A 60 12.35 -3.97 -15.62
N GLN A 61 11.61 -5.03 -15.92
CA GLN A 61 11.50 -5.58 -17.28
C GLN A 61 10.57 -4.76 -18.19
N THR A 62 9.85 -3.80 -17.64
CA THR A 62 8.94 -2.90 -18.38
C THR A 62 9.31 -1.42 -18.24
N ALA A 63 10.45 -1.12 -17.60
CA ALA A 63 10.87 0.27 -17.35
C ALA A 63 11.01 1.10 -18.62
N ASP A 64 11.53 0.50 -19.70
CA ASP A 64 11.67 1.14 -21.02
C ASP A 64 10.30 1.50 -21.66
N LEU A 65 9.26 0.73 -21.36
CA LEU A 65 7.91 1.05 -21.80
C LEU A 65 7.34 2.25 -21.01
N HIS A 66 7.55 2.29 -19.71
CA HIS A 66 7.15 3.45 -18.90
C HIS A 66 7.84 4.72 -19.38
N GLU A 67 9.14 4.68 -19.62
CA GLU A 67 9.88 5.82 -20.14
C GLU A 67 9.40 6.25 -21.54
N ARG A 68 9.06 5.29 -22.39
CA ARG A 68 8.56 5.57 -23.75
C ARG A 68 7.20 6.25 -23.76
N TYR A 69 6.24 5.78 -22.96
CA TYR A 69 4.84 6.23 -23.02
C TYR A 69 4.49 7.31 -21.99
N ALA A 70 5.26 7.41 -20.91
CA ALA A 70 5.05 8.37 -19.85
C ALA A 70 6.40 8.85 -19.27
N PRO A 71 7.27 9.49 -20.09
CA PRO A 71 8.62 9.86 -19.70
C PRO A 71 8.63 10.83 -18.51
N GLY A 72 9.63 10.66 -17.64
CA GLY A 72 9.84 11.55 -16.48
C GLY A 72 8.75 11.48 -15.41
N ASN A 73 7.89 10.48 -15.42
CA ASN A 73 6.89 10.34 -14.38
C ASN A 73 7.54 9.84 -13.07
N PRO A 74 7.44 10.62 -11.95
CA PRO A 74 8.08 10.29 -10.69
C PRO A 74 7.47 9.06 -10.00
N ASP A 75 6.29 8.63 -10.41
CA ASP A 75 5.62 7.44 -9.86
C ASP A 75 6.24 6.11 -10.36
N TRP A 76 7.15 6.17 -11.33
CA TRP A 76 7.85 5.00 -11.84
C TRP A 76 9.08 4.69 -10.98
N GLY A 77 9.05 3.58 -10.31
CA GLY A 77 10.19 3.13 -9.51
C GLY A 77 10.14 1.63 -9.25
N HIS A 78 11.31 1.10 -8.92
CA HIS A 78 11.38 -0.29 -8.48
C HIS A 78 10.78 -0.42 -7.08
N PRO A 79 9.98 -1.46 -6.81
CA PRO A 79 9.57 -1.77 -5.46
C PRO A 79 10.79 -1.93 -4.54
N PRO A 80 10.71 -1.52 -3.27
CA PRO A 80 11.79 -1.73 -2.31
C PRO A 80 12.05 -3.22 -2.07
N LEU A 81 13.23 -3.57 -1.58
CA LEU A 81 13.51 -4.92 -1.11
C LEU A 81 12.65 -5.25 0.11
N GLU A 82 12.09 -6.45 0.16
CA GLU A 82 11.28 -6.92 1.29
C GLU A 82 12.05 -6.79 2.62
N ALA A 83 13.34 -7.12 2.62
CA ALA A 83 14.19 -7.03 3.80
C ALA A 83 14.34 -5.58 4.29
N ASP A 84 14.52 -4.63 3.38
CA ASP A 84 14.67 -3.22 3.73
C ASP A 84 13.40 -2.66 4.36
N VAL A 85 12.22 -2.99 3.80
CA VAL A 85 10.94 -2.58 4.38
C VAL A 85 10.79 -3.08 5.80
N ARG A 86 11.13 -4.35 6.07
CA ARG A 86 11.03 -4.93 7.42
C ARG A 86 11.96 -4.29 8.44
N THR A 87 13.08 -3.73 8.01
CA THR A 87 14.08 -3.11 8.90
C THR A 87 13.84 -1.61 9.10
N THR A 88 13.30 -0.92 8.10
CA THR A 88 13.12 0.54 8.14
C THR A 88 11.71 0.96 8.58
N ASP A 89 10.73 0.10 8.41
CA ASP A 89 9.34 0.38 8.74
C ASP A 89 8.99 -0.17 10.13
N SER A 90 8.91 0.72 11.10
CA SER A 90 8.65 0.41 12.53
C SER A 90 7.47 1.23 13.06
N GLY A 91 7.01 0.90 14.26
CA GLY A 91 5.93 1.62 14.93
C GLY A 91 4.67 1.69 14.08
N TRP A 92 4.14 2.87 13.91
CA TRP A 92 2.93 3.14 13.11
C TRP A 92 3.21 3.27 11.60
N GLY A 93 4.45 3.11 11.17
CA GLY A 93 4.86 3.12 9.77
C GLY A 93 5.00 4.54 9.21
N LEU A 94 4.45 4.75 8.00
CA LEU A 94 4.55 6.03 7.29
C LEU A 94 3.54 7.10 7.76
N VAL A 95 2.73 6.80 8.77
CA VAL A 95 1.80 7.78 9.36
C VAL A 95 2.46 8.43 10.58
N GLU A 96 2.00 9.63 10.93
CA GLU A 96 2.52 10.33 12.10
C GLU A 96 2.34 9.51 13.38
N ASP A 97 3.31 9.59 14.27
CA ASP A 97 3.26 8.93 15.55
C ASP A 97 2.17 9.58 16.43
N PRO A 98 1.24 8.79 16.98
CA PRO A 98 0.19 9.33 17.87
C PRO A 98 0.70 9.81 19.23
N GLY A 99 2.00 9.70 19.53
CA GLY A 99 2.57 10.02 20.84
C GLY A 99 2.02 9.10 21.93
N ASP A 100 1.68 9.67 23.06
CA ASP A 100 1.22 8.94 24.24
C ASP A 100 -0.24 8.46 24.18
N LEU A 101 -0.94 8.68 23.06
CA LEU A 101 -2.34 8.25 22.91
C LEU A 101 -2.51 6.74 22.85
N PHE A 102 -1.48 6.05 22.35
CA PHE A 102 -1.47 4.59 22.24
C PHE A 102 -0.18 4.03 22.82
N GLY A 103 -0.28 2.84 23.41
CA GLY A 103 0.85 2.11 23.91
C GLY A 103 1.77 1.56 22.80
N PRO A 104 2.79 0.78 23.18
CA PRO A 104 3.75 0.22 22.21
C PRO A 104 3.06 -0.53 21.09
N THR A 105 3.47 -0.24 19.85
CA THR A 105 2.89 -0.85 18.65
C THR A 105 3.43 -2.26 18.43
N VAL A 106 2.54 -3.21 18.22
CA VAL A 106 2.89 -4.56 17.73
C VAL A 106 2.76 -4.58 16.22
N VAL A 107 3.84 -4.91 15.52
CA VAL A 107 3.88 -5.03 14.05
C VAL A 107 3.93 -6.51 13.65
N ARG A 108 3.10 -6.90 12.68
CA ARG A 108 3.09 -8.22 12.06
C ARG A 108 3.13 -8.12 10.55
N TRP A 109 3.89 -8.99 9.92
CA TRP A 109 4.13 -9.01 8.49
C TRP A 109 3.55 -10.26 7.85
N TYR A 110 2.88 -10.09 6.71
CA TYR A 110 2.20 -11.14 5.97
C TYR A 110 2.63 -11.10 4.50
N PRO A 111 3.70 -11.83 4.13
CA PRO A 111 4.12 -11.89 2.74
C PRO A 111 3.10 -12.64 1.90
N THR A 112 2.74 -12.08 0.74
CA THR A 112 1.80 -12.66 -0.20
C THR A 112 2.32 -12.48 -1.63
N VAL A 113 1.99 -13.39 -2.51
CA VAL A 113 2.28 -13.28 -3.94
C VAL A 113 0.99 -13.43 -4.74
N GLN A 114 0.77 -12.51 -5.65
CA GLN A 114 -0.26 -12.57 -6.66
C GLN A 114 0.40 -12.93 -8.01
N TRP A 115 -0.12 -13.96 -8.66
CA TRP A 115 0.28 -14.35 -10.00
C TRP A 115 -0.72 -13.80 -10.99
N LEU A 116 -0.22 -13.16 -12.05
CA LEU A 116 -1.03 -12.50 -13.06
C LEU A 116 -0.48 -12.86 -14.44
N ASP A 117 -1.36 -13.01 -15.41
CA ASP A 117 -1.05 -12.97 -16.83
C ASP A 117 -0.91 -11.51 -17.32
N GLY A 118 -0.61 -11.32 -18.59
CA GLY A 118 -0.41 -9.99 -19.16
C GLY A 118 -1.64 -9.10 -19.01
N ASP A 119 -2.82 -9.62 -19.30
CA ASP A 119 -4.06 -8.87 -19.26
C ASP A 119 -4.45 -8.52 -17.81
N GLY A 120 -4.37 -9.49 -16.91
CA GLY A 120 -4.64 -9.28 -15.48
C GLY A 120 -3.66 -8.29 -14.84
N PHE A 121 -2.39 -8.25 -15.29
CA PHE A 121 -1.45 -7.26 -14.82
C PHE A 121 -1.78 -5.85 -15.34
N ALA A 122 -2.14 -5.72 -16.63
CA ALA A 122 -2.57 -4.45 -17.20
C ALA A 122 -3.84 -3.92 -16.51
N ASP A 123 -4.83 -4.77 -16.25
CA ASP A 123 -6.06 -4.40 -15.52
C ASP A 123 -5.76 -3.94 -14.09
N LEU A 124 -4.86 -4.63 -13.42
CA LEU A 124 -4.39 -4.21 -12.10
C LEU A 124 -3.77 -2.81 -12.15
N LEU A 125 -2.86 -2.56 -13.10
CA LEU A 125 -2.23 -1.24 -13.26
C LEU A 125 -3.26 -0.16 -13.59
N ARG A 126 -4.22 -0.45 -14.46
CA ARG A 126 -5.32 0.47 -14.83
C ARG A 126 -6.10 0.95 -13.61
N SER A 127 -6.23 0.13 -12.57
CA SER A 127 -6.93 0.48 -11.33
C SER A 127 -6.12 1.39 -10.40
N GLN A 128 -4.80 1.51 -10.59
CA GLN A 128 -3.92 2.23 -9.67
C GLN A 128 -3.83 3.73 -9.99
N SER A 129 -3.71 4.54 -8.93
CA SER A 129 -3.67 6.00 -9.03
C SER A 129 -2.60 6.55 -9.98
N PRO A 130 -1.35 6.06 -10.03
CA PRO A 130 -0.36 6.55 -10.96
C PRO A 130 -0.80 6.43 -12.42
N TYR A 131 -1.38 5.29 -12.80
CA TYR A 131 -1.85 5.04 -14.16
C TYR A 131 -3.16 5.78 -14.46
N ARG A 132 -4.05 5.90 -13.48
CA ARG A 132 -5.31 6.64 -13.65
C ARG A 132 -5.10 8.14 -13.91
N ARG A 133 -3.98 8.71 -13.46
CA ARG A 133 -3.61 10.10 -13.69
C ARG A 133 -3.02 10.35 -15.08
N LEU A 134 -2.60 9.31 -15.80
CA LEU A 134 -2.13 9.45 -17.19
C LEU A 134 -3.26 9.82 -18.12
N ASP A 135 -2.90 10.57 -19.17
CA ASP A 135 -3.79 10.76 -20.31
C ASP A 135 -4.17 9.40 -20.92
N PRO A 136 -5.45 9.15 -21.24
CA PRO A 136 -5.89 7.87 -21.82
C PRO A 136 -5.12 7.48 -23.09
N GLY A 137 -4.71 8.46 -23.90
CA GLY A 137 -3.94 8.24 -25.13
C GLY A 137 -2.50 7.75 -24.88
N ALA A 138 -1.96 7.98 -23.69
CA ALA A 138 -0.66 7.44 -23.26
C ALA A 138 -0.85 6.16 -22.42
N ARG A 139 -1.85 6.14 -21.58
CA ARG A 139 -2.13 5.03 -20.64
C ARG A 139 -2.43 3.72 -21.38
N GLU A 140 -3.42 3.73 -22.28
CA GLU A 140 -3.85 2.48 -22.90
C GLU A 140 -2.74 1.84 -23.77
N PRO A 141 -2.01 2.58 -24.63
CA PRO A 141 -0.86 2.00 -25.33
C PRO A 141 0.25 1.48 -24.41
N LEU A 142 0.48 2.13 -23.25
CA LEU A 142 1.43 1.64 -22.25
C LEU A 142 0.98 0.29 -21.69
N LEU A 143 -0.27 0.18 -21.26
CA LEU A 143 -0.81 -1.03 -20.67
C LEU A 143 -0.85 -2.19 -21.67
N ASP A 144 -1.23 -1.92 -22.92
CA ASP A 144 -1.20 -2.91 -24.01
C ASP A 144 0.22 -3.41 -24.28
N ALA A 145 1.20 -2.50 -24.32
CA ALA A 145 2.61 -2.86 -24.51
C ALA A 145 3.17 -3.67 -23.35
N ILE A 146 2.77 -3.39 -22.12
CA ILE A 146 3.14 -4.17 -20.92
C ILE A 146 2.53 -5.57 -21.01
N ALA A 147 1.23 -5.68 -21.29
CA ALA A 147 0.55 -6.97 -21.43
C ALA A 147 1.21 -7.84 -22.52
N GLU A 148 1.50 -7.23 -23.68
CA GLU A 148 2.17 -7.93 -24.77
C GLU A 148 3.59 -8.38 -24.41
N ARG A 149 4.34 -7.57 -23.67
CA ARG A 149 5.66 -7.94 -23.17
C ARG A 149 5.59 -9.15 -22.24
N ILE A 150 4.62 -9.15 -21.31
CA ILE A 150 4.41 -10.26 -20.38
C ILE A 150 4.08 -11.54 -21.16
N ARG A 151 3.17 -11.48 -22.12
CA ARG A 151 2.81 -12.63 -22.95
C ARG A 151 3.99 -13.17 -23.73
N THR A 152 4.75 -12.32 -24.39
CA THR A 152 5.78 -12.75 -25.37
C THR A 152 7.14 -13.04 -24.75
N ARG A 153 7.50 -12.39 -23.65
CA ARG A 153 8.85 -12.49 -23.06
C ARG A 153 8.91 -13.02 -21.64
N MET A 154 7.76 -13.14 -20.95
CA MET A 154 7.72 -13.59 -19.56
C MET A 154 6.86 -14.84 -19.36
N GLY A 155 6.53 -15.55 -20.46
CA GLY A 155 5.73 -16.78 -20.41
C GLY A 155 4.30 -16.56 -19.94
N ASP A 156 3.76 -15.35 -20.17
CA ASP A 156 2.41 -14.92 -19.77
C ASP A 156 2.13 -15.13 -18.28
N ARG A 157 3.15 -14.92 -17.45
CA ARG A 157 3.01 -15.07 -16.00
C ARG A 157 4.03 -14.23 -15.24
N VAL A 158 3.55 -13.32 -14.43
CA VAL A 158 4.38 -12.49 -13.55
C VAL A 158 3.94 -12.59 -12.11
N ALA A 159 4.91 -12.47 -11.20
CA ALA A 159 4.66 -12.41 -9.77
C ALA A 159 4.60 -10.95 -9.32
N ARG A 160 3.55 -10.57 -8.60
CA ARG A 160 3.52 -9.35 -7.83
C ARG A 160 3.52 -9.69 -6.36
N ARG A 161 4.58 -9.29 -5.68
CA ARG A 161 4.75 -9.57 -4.25
C ARG A 161 4.25 -8.42 -3.41
N TYR A 162 3.57 -8.76 -2.36
CA TYR A 162 3.11 -7.82 -1.35
C TYR A 162 3.65 -8.21 0.02
N LEU A 163 3.99 -7.23 0.77
CA LEU A 163 4.21 -7.37 2.19
C LEU A 163 3.05 -6.69 2.92
N GLY A 164 2.07 -7.49 3.33
CA GLY A 164 0.99 -7.03 4.18
C GLY A 164 1.52 -6.69 5.56
N VAL A 165 1.00 -5.64 6.16
CA VAL A 165 1.38 -5.21 7.51
C VAL A 165 0.15 -4.96 8.35
N LEU A 166 0.17 -5.47 9.56
CA LEU A 166 -0.76 -5.15 10.64
C LEU A 166 0.02 -4.44 11.75
N ARG A 167 -0.45 -3.26 12.14
CA ARG A 167 0.05 -2.51 13.29
C ARG A 167 -1.06 -2.37 14.29
N VAL A 168 -0.80 -2.71 15.54
CA VAL A 168 -1.82 -2.68 16.60
C VAL A 168 -1.22 -2.01 17.82
N GLY A 169 -1.93 -1.01 18.35
CA GLY A 169 -1.60 -0.36 19.62
C GLY A 169 -2.83 -0.25 20.50
N GLN A 170 -2.64 -0.42 21.79
CA GLN A 170 -3.72 -0.31 22.75
C GLN A 170 -3.89 1.15 23.19
N ARG A 171 -5.14 1.61 23.30
CA ARG A 171 -5.46 2.92 23.86
C ARG A 171 -4.88 3.04 25.28
N THR A 172 -4.15 4.13 25.54
CA THR A 172 -3.71 4.48 26.89
C THR A 172 -4.88 5.01 27.74
N SER A 173 -4.65 5.13 29.01
CA SER A 173 -5.66 5.60 29.98
C SER A 173 -6.05 7.06 29.76
#